data_28b543f27072ae993bc8abe447ac41ff
#
_entry.id   28b543f27072ae993bc8abe447ac41ff
#
_cell.length_a   1.000
_cell.length_b   1.000
_cell.length_c   1.000
_cell.angle_alpha   90.00
_cell.angle_beta   90.00
_cell.angle_gamma   90.00
#
_symmetry.space_group_name_H-M   'P 1'
#
loop_
_entity.id
_entity.type
_entity.pdbx_description
1 polymer ?
#
loop_
_entity_poly.entity_id
_entity_poly.type
_entity_poly.pdbx_seq_one_letter_code
_entity_poly.pdbx_strand_id
1 'polypeptide(L)'
;MTDVARPELTPEVLTATVWDAIKGIPGVVDLYRNPLRSLGEKVGMERHGAVRMLDQQPPVLEVHLVVAVGSPIPPVAEDVRRALTRSLSSLVGVREVTVHVVVDDIAEAPAAE
;
A
#
# COMPACT_ATOMS: atom_id res chain seq x y z
N MET A 1 16.17 -21.37 15.38
CA MET A 1 15.71 -21.24 14.85
C MET A 1 14.83 -21.06 14.34
N THR A 2 14.62 -20.88 14.37
CA THR A 2 13.95 -20.95 13.69
C THR A 2 12.98 -20.11 13.28
N ASP A 3 12.86 -19.42 12.77
CA ASP A 3 12.11 -18.60 12.14
C ASP A 3 11.43 -19.16 11.11
N VAL A 4 11.23 -20.31 11.16
CA VAL A 4 10.68 -20.98 10.12
C VAL A 4 9.38 -20.54 9.72
N ALA A 5 8.55 -20.11 10.55
CA ALA A 5 7.21 -19.79 10.17
C ALA A 5 7.03 -18.41 9.63
N ARG A 6 8.07 -17.66 9.50
CA ARG A 6 7.91 -16.28 9.09
C ARG A 6 7.88 -16.19 7.57
N PRO A 7 6.80 -15.67 7.01
CA PRO A 7 6.74 -15.55 5.55
C PRO A 7 7.69 -14.47 5.08
N GLU A 8 8.21 -14.66 3.89
CA GLU A 8 9.04 -13.66 3.29
C GLU A 8 8.20 -12.55 2.74
N LEU A 9 8.60 -11.32 2.96
CA LEU A 9 7.88 -10.16 2.43
C LEU A 9 8.52 -9.74 1.13
N THR A 10 8.26 -10.49 0.09
CA THR A 10 8.69 -10.07 -1.24
C THR A 10 7.87 -8.86 -1.67
N PRO A 11 8.34 -8.10 -2.65
CA PRO A 11 7.54 -6.98 -3.13
C PRO A 11 6.14 -7.37 -3.57
N GLU A 12 5.99 -8.54 -4.18
CA GLU A 12 4.69 -9.00 -4.60
C GLU A 12 3.76 -9.24 -3.41
N VAL A 13 4.28 -9.92 -2.40
CA VAL A 13 3.48 -10.22 -1.22
C VAL A 13 3.14 -8.94 -0.47
N LEU A 14 4.11 -8.06 -0.34
CA LEU A 14 3.87 -6.81 0.37
C LEU A 14 2.83 -5.97 -0.34
N THR A 15 2.93 -5.85 -1.66
CA THR A 15 1.98 -5.07 -2.44
C THR A 15 0.58 -5.67 -2.33
N ALA A 16 0.47 -6.98 -2.44
CA ALA A 16 -0.82 -7.65 -2.35
C ALA A 16 -1.43 -7.46 -0.96
N THR A 17 -0.62 -7.56 0.07
CA THR A 17 -1.10 -7.38 1.43
C THR A 17 -1.60 -5.96 1.65
N VAL A 18 -0.85 -4.99 1.16
CA VAL A 18 -1.24 -3.59 1.27
C VAL A 18 -2.56 -3.37 0.54
N TRP A 19 -2.67 -3.84 -0.69
CA TRP A 19 -3.88 -3.63 -1.48
C TRP A 19 -5.09 -4.28 -0.82
N ASP A 20 -4.94 -5.50 -0.32
CA ASP A 20 -6.04 -6.17 0.35
C ASP A 20 -6.51 -5.40 1.58
N ALA A 21 -5.59 -4.76 2.27
CA ALA A 21 -5.93 -4.04 3.49
C ALA A 21 -6.67 -2.74 3.21
N ILE A 22 -6.45 -2.12 2.06
CA ILE A 22 -6.98 -0.78 1.81
C ILE A 22 -8.03 -0.70 0.71
N LYS A 23 -8.20 -1.74 -0.08
CA LYS A 23 -9.06 -1.65 -1.26
C LYS A 23 -10.51 -1.34 -0.94
N GLY A 24 -10.93 -1.62 0.27
CA GLY A 24 -12.31 -1.34 0.69
C GLY A 24 -12.50 0.02 1.36
N ILE A 25 -11.45 0.81 1.50
CA ILE A 25 -11.57 2.10 2.16
C ILE A 25 -12.18 3.10 1.19
N PRO A 26 -13.26 3.80 1.60
CA PRO A 26 -13.85 4.79 0.72
C PRO A 26 -12.84 5.86 0.33
N GLY A 27 -12.80 6.19 -0.94
CA GLY A 27 -11.86 7.18 -1.45
C GLY A 27 -10.60 6.60 -2.05
N VAL A 28 -10.29 5.34 -1.78
CA VAL A 28 -9.10 4.71 -2.37
C VAL A 28 -9.49 4.11 -3.71
N VAL A 29 -8.86 4.59 -4.78
CA VAL A 29 -9.13 4.09 -6.12
C VAL A 29 -8.16 2.97 -6.47
N ASP A 30 -6.88 3.19 -6.24
CA ASP A 30 -5.87 2.21 -6.63
C ASP A 30 -4.56 2.57 -5.95
N LEU A 31 -3.60 1.68 -6.05
CA LEU A 31 -2.22 2.02 -5.79
C LEU A 31 -1.68 2.75 -7.00
N TYR A 32 -0.81 3.73 -6.75
CA TYR A 32 -0.30 4.54 -7.85
C TYR A 32 0.64 3.73 -8.73
N ARG A 33 0.42 3.77 -10.04
CA ARG A 33 1.29 3.12 -11.00
C ARG A 33 2.07 4.18 -11.72
N ASN A 34 3.37 4.08 -11.65
CA ASN A 34 4.22 5.02 -12.34
C ASN A 34 4.36 4.58 -13.81
N PRO A 35 3.83 5.33 -14.75
CA PRO A 35 3.88 4.89 -16.15
C PRO A 35 5.30 4.71 -16.67
N LEU A 36 6.24 5.53 -16.20
CA LEU A 36 7.61 5.39 -16.65
C LEU A 36 8.24 4.11 -16.15
N ARG A 37 7.88 3.69 -14.95
CA ARG A 37 8.40 2.46 -14.42
C ARG A 37 7.80 1.25 -15.09
N SER A 38 6.52 1.33 -15.40
CA SER A 38 5.84 0.17 -15.93
C SER A 38 6.23 -0.15 -17.36
N LEU A 39 6.93 0.75 -18.04
CA LEU A 39 7.33 0.48 -19.41
C LEU A 39 8.23 -0.73 -19.55
N GLY A 40 9.04 -0.99 -18.56
CA GLY A 40 9.93 -2.14 -18.65
C GLY A 40 9.51 -3.32 -17.80
N GLU A 41 8.30 -3.28 -17.26
CA GLU A 41 7.88 -4.30 -16.34
C GLU A 41 6.81 -5.18 -16.94
N LYS A 42 6.67 -6.36 -16.37
CA LYS A 42 5.63 -7.27 -16.83
C LYS A 42 4.28 -6.72 -16.43
N VAL A 43 3.29 -7.10 -17.20
CA VAL A 43 1.92 -6.71 -16.91
C VAL A 43 1.56 -7.20 -15.51
N GLY A 44 0.96 -6.33 -14.75
CA GLY A 44 0.54 -6.66 -13.40
C GLY A 44 1.53 -6.33 -12.33
N MET A 45 2.74 -5.94 -12.70
CA MET A 45 3.76 -5.61 -11.72
C MET A 45 3.93 -4.12 -11.51
N GLU A 46 3.11 -3.33 -12.16
CA GLU A 46 3.25 -1.88 -12.07
C GLU A 46 2.98 -1.39 -10.66
N ARG A 47 2.16 -2.08 -9.91
CA ARG A 47 1.81 -1.67 -8.57
C ARG A 47 2.94 -1.87 -7.57
N HIS A 48 3.92 -2.69 -7.92
CA HIS A 48 5.00 -2.98 -6.98
C HIS A 48 5.77 -1.74 -6.60
N GLY A 49 5.89 -0.79 -7.51
CA GLY A 49 6.60 0.43 -7.22
C GLY A 49 5.82 1.37 -6.32
N ALA A 50 4.54 1.12 -6.10
CA ALA A 50 3.72 1.97 -5.25
C ALA A 50 3.93 1.68 -3.77
N VAL A 51 4.52 0.55 -3.43
CA VAL A 51 4.75 0.18 -2.05
C VAL A 51 6.24 -0.08 -1.88
N ARG A 52 6.87 0.68 -1.00
CA ARG A 52 8.31 0.55 -0.79
C ARG A 52 8.60 0.42 0.69
N MET A 53 9.49 -0.49 1.02
CA MET A 53 9.96 -0.63 2.38
C MET A 53 11.21 0.22 2.50
N LEU A 54 11.11 1.32 3.26
CA LEU A 54 12.21 2.24 3.42
C LEU A 54 13.18 1.80 4.50
N ASP A 55 12.67 1.09 5.50
CA ASP A 55 13.51 0.59 6.57
C ASP A 55 12.84 -0.67 7.10
N GLN A 56 13.62 -1.56 7.66
CA GLN A 56 13.10 -2.81 8.16
C GLN A 56 13.10 -2.93 9.67
N GLN A 57 13.82 -2.08 10.37
CA GLN A 57 13.86 -2.18 11.82
C GLN A 57 13.97 -0.81 12.43
N PRO A 58 12.88 -0.25 12.87
CA PRO A 58 11.51 -0.79 12.72
C PRO A 58 11.02 -0.61 11.29
N PRO A 59 10.03 -1.33 10.89
CA PRO A 59 9.56 -1.23 9.51
C PRO A 59 9.00 0.16 9.20
N VAL A 60 9.42 0.69 8.06
CA VAL A 60 8.92 1.97 7.56
C VAL A 60 8.53 1.75 6.10
N LEU A 61 7.27 1.99 5.81
CA LEU A 61 6.77 1.80 4.46
C LEU A 61 6.33 3.11 3.86
N GLU A 62 6.44 3.19 2.56
CA GLU A 62 5.92 4.31 1.79
C GLU A 62 4.91 3.75 0.81
N VAL A 63 3.70 4.28 0.82
CA VAL A 63 2.62 3.77 -0.03
C VAL A 63 2.08 4.91 -0.85
N HIS A 64 2.03 4.72 -2.15
CA HIS A 64 1.57 5.74 -3.10
C HIS A 64 0.18 5.37 -3.60
N LEU A 65 -0.73 6.33 -3.52
CA LEU A 65 -2.15 6.08 -3.78
C LEU A 65 -2.70 6.96 -4.87
N VAL A 66 -3.78 6.47 -5.46
CA VAL A 66 -4.70 7.26 -6.28
C VAL A 66 -5.98 7.38 -5.49
N VAL A 67 -6.46 8.61 -5.30
CA VAL A 67 -7.62 8.90 -4.47
C VAL A 67 -8.74 9.41 -5.37
N ALA A 68 -9.97 9.11 -5.00
CA ALA A 68 -11.12 9.50 -5.81
C ALA A 68 -11.33 11.00 -5.77
N VAL A 69 -11.71 11.56 -6.90
CA VAL A 69 -12.06 12.97 -7.01
C VAL A 69 -13.17 13.27 -6.00
N GLY A 70 -13.00 14.34 -5.27
CA GLY A 70 -14.00 14.76 -4.30
C GLY A 70 -13.85 14.16 -2.93
N SER A 71 -12.98 13.17 -2.78
CA SER A 71 -12.76 12.60 -1.45
C SER A 71 -11.81 13.50 -0.67
N PRO A 72 -12.07 13.69 0.62
CA PRO A 72 -11.16 14.50 1.44
C PRO A 72 -9.88 13.71 1.68
N ILE A 73 -8.77 14.25 1.18
CA ILE A 73 -7.52 13.53 1.17
C ILE A 73 -6.98 13.21 2.58
N PRO A 74 -6.92 14.16 3.52
CA PRO A 74 -6.35 13.82 4.81
C PRO A 74 -7.08 12.69 5.54
N PRO A 75 -8.42 12.65 5.58
CA PRO A 75 -9.08 11.51 6.23
C PRO A 75 -8.84 10.20 5.52
N VAL A 76 -8.81 10.21 4.18
CA VAL A 76 -8.55 8.97 3.44
C VAL A 76 -7.15 8.48 3.76
N ALA A 77 -6.16 9.36 3.74
CA ALA A 77 -4.79 8.97 4.04
C ALA A 77 -4.67 8.43 5.46
N GLU A 78 -5.39 9.03 6.39
CA GLU A 78 -5.33 8.55 7.76
C GLU A 78 -5.96 7.17 7.92
N ASP A 79 -7.08 6.93 7.23
CA ASP A 79 -7.71 5.63 7.26
C ASP A 79 -6.80 4.57 6.67
N VAL A 80 -6.11 4.91 5.58
CA VAL A 80 -5.15 4.00 4.97
C VAL A 80 -4.02 3.71 5.95
N ARG A 81 -3.48 4.73 6.57
CA ARG A 81 -2.37 4.56 7.50
C ARG A 81 -2.77 3.64 8.65
N ARG A 82 -3.95 3.84 9.20
CA ARG A 82 -4.42 3.00 10.30
C ARG A 82 -4.62 1.56 9.88
N ALA A 83 -5.23 1.36 8.73
CA ALA A 83 -5.49 0.01 8.25
C ALA A 83 -4.17 -0.72 8.01
N LEU A 84 -3.20 -0.04 7.44
CA LEU A 84 -1.92 -0.66 7.15
C LEU A 84 -1.12 -0.92 8.41
N THR A 85 -1.16 0.01 9.35
CA THR A 85 -0.45 -0.20 10.61
C THR A 85 -0.98 -1.45 11.29
N ARG A 86 -2.30 -1.62 11.31
CA ARG A 86 -2.91 -2.76 11.94
C ARG A 86 -2.58 -4.06 11.22
N SER A 87 -2.74 -4.06 9.91
CA SER A 87 -2.49 -5.24 9.11
C SER A 87 -1.04 -5.69 9.17
N LEU A 88 -0.13 -4.74 9.04
CA LEU A 88 1.28 -5.08 8.97
C LEU A 88 1.84 -5.45 10.32
N SER A 89 1.35 -4.84 11.38
CA SER A 89 1.78 -5.23 12.72
C SER A 89 1.43 -6.68 12.98
N SER A 90 0.24 -7.07 12.55
CA SER A 90 -0.19 -8.45 12.73
C SER A 90 0.64 -9.39 11.88
N LEU A 91 0.93 -8.99 10.65
CA LEU A 91 1.64 -9.87 9.73
C LEU A 91 3.09 -10.08 10.12
N VAL A 92 3.79 -9.01 10.47
CA VAL A 92 5.21 -9.13 10.76
C VAL A 92 5.51 -9.33 12.23
N GLY A 93 4.51 -9.25 13.09
CA GLY A 93 4.71 -9.50 14.51
C GLY A 93 5.46 -8.44 15.25
N VAL A 94 5.46 -7.19 14.74
CA VAL A 94 6.12 -6.11 15.44
C VAL A 94 5.09 -5.09 15.85
N ARG A 95 5.39 -4.38 16.90
CA ARG A 95 4.46 -3.41 17.40
C ARG A 95 4.44 -2.13 16.66
N GLU A 96 5.60 -1.71 16.17
CA GLU A 96 5.71 -0.39 15.58
C GLU A 96 5.98 -0.49 14.10
N VAL A 97 5.06 -0.04 13.32
CA VAL A 97 5.22 0.04 11.88
C VAL A 97 4.87 1.46 11.51
N THR A 98 5.77 2.14 10.80
CA THR A 98 5.51 3.48 10.33
C THR A 98 5.09 3.42 8.87
N VAL A 99 3.98 4.08 8.55
CA VAL A 99 3.48 4.09 7.18
C VAL A 99 3.37 5.53 6.72
N HIS A 100 4.07 5.84 5.63
CA HIS A 100 3.96 7.13 4.98
C HIS A 100 3.05 6.97 3.79
N VAL A 101 1.99 7.75 3.74
CA VAL A 101 1.01 7.68 2.66
C VAL A 101 1.21 8.88 1.76
N VAL A 102 1.43 8.62 0.48
CA VAL A 102 1.63 9.68 -0.52
C VAL A 102 0.49 9.57 -1.52
N VAL A 103 -0.22 10.66 -1.73
CA VAL A 103 -1.28 10.70 -2.74
C VAL A 103 -0.68 11.31 -3.99
N ASP A 104 -0.49 10.49 -5.00
CA ASP A 104 0.17 10.92 -6.22
C ASP A 104 -0.79 11.34 -7.32
N ASP A 105 -2.03 10.93 -7.24
CA ASP A 105 -2.97 11.23 -8.32
C ASP A 105 -4.39 11.20 -7.79
N ILE A 106 -5.27 11.82 -8.53
CA ILE A 106 -6.69 11.85 -8.22
C ILE A 106 -7.41 11.40 -9.47
N ALA A 107 -8.33 10.48 -9.31
CA ALA A 107 -9.03 9.94 -10.46
C ALA A 107 -10.49 9.72 -10.10
N GLU A 108 -11.31 9.55 -11.13
CA GLU A 108 -12.70 9.24 -10.88
C GLU A 108 -12.80 7.84 -10.31
N ALA A 109 -13.66 7.71 -9.30
CA ALA A 109 -13.88 6.41 -8.72
C ALA A 109 -14.51 5.49 -9.76
N PRO A 110 -14.24 4.18 -9.68
CA PRO A 110 -14.90 3.25 -10.57
C PRO A 110 -16.42 3.31 -10.36
N ALA A 111 -17.16 3.08 -11.42
CA ALA A 111 -18.60 3.13 -11.32
C ALA A 111 -19.06 2.06 -10.33
N ALA A 112 -19.99 2.46 -9.46
CA ALA A 112 -20.54 1.50 -8.51
C ALA A 112 -21.50 0.59 -9.24
N GLU A 113 -21.50 -0.66 -8.88
CA GLU A 113 -22.39 -1.57 -9.55
C GLU A 113 -23.51 -2.00 -8.70
#